data_ff198ae7808d239e4071ccf121033144
#
_entry.id   ff198ae7808d239e4071ccf121033144
#
_cell.length_a   1.000
_cell.length_b   1.000
_cell.length_c   1.000
_cell.angle_alpha   90.00
_cell.angle_beta   90.00
_cell.angle_gamma   90.00
#
_symmetry.space_group_name_H-M   'P 1'
#
loop_
_entity.id
_entity.type
_entity.pdbx_description
1 polymer ?
#
loop_
_entity_poly.entity_id
_entity_poly.type
_entity_poly.pdbx_seq_one_letter_code
_entity_poly.pdbx_strand_id
1 'polypeptide(L)'
;MNLKEKWVAAFEAFPHKDDILKDIRKEALSFFAEKGFPHKKVEAWKYTSLSNLQATDYSLWQPIHNKTTLSPEVLHKYAIADCYQLVFVNGYYCPEMSSKEIVDSLDRKSVV
;
A
#
# COMPACT_ATOMS: atom_id res chain seq x y z
N MET A 1 19.41 -6.24 -10.10
CA MET A 1 18.19 -5.44 -10.27
C MET A 1 18.10 -4.43 -9.12
N ASN A 2 18.02 -3.14 -9.43
CA ASN A 2 17.88 -2.11 -8.40
C ASN A 2 16.43 -2.03 -7.90
N LEU A 3 16.20 -1.27 -6.83
CA LEU A 3 14.88 -1.17 -6.22
C LEU A 3 13.81 -0.62 -7.17
N LYS A 4 14.18 0.36 -8.01
CA LYS A 4 13.28 0.91 -9.03
C LYS A 4 12.81 -0.17 -10.01
N GLU A 5 13.74 -0.93 -10.56
CA GLU A 5 13.42 -2.01 -11.50
C GLU A 5 12.58 -3.10 -10.85
N LYS A 6 12.88 -3.43 -9.61
CA LYS A 6 12.14 -4.41 -8.82
C LYS A 6 10.67 -3.97 -8.62
N TRP A 7 10.46 -2.71 -8.29
CA TRP A 7 9.12 -2.18 -8.06
C TRP A 7 8.32 -2.06 -9.36
N VAL A 8 8.95 -1.65 -10.46
CA VAL A 8 8.31 -1.62 -11.78
C VAL A 8 7.86 -3.03 -12.19
N ALA A 9 8.74 -4.02 -12.06
CA ALA A 9 8.41 -5.41 -12.37
C ALA A 9 7.28 -5.94 -11.48
N ALA A 10 7.30 -5.61 -10.20
CA ALA A 10 6.25 -6.02 -9.28
C ALA A 10 4.90 -5.40 -9.63
N PHE A 11 4.89 -4.14 -10.06
CA PHE A 11 3.66 -3.49 -10.53
C PHE A 11 3.10 -4.20 -11.77
N GLU A 12 3.95 -4.50 -12.74
CA GLU A 12 3.54 -5.17 -13.99
C GLU A 12 3.00 -6.58 -13.72
N ALA A 13 3.57 -7.28 -12.75
CA ALA A 13 3.13 -8.63 -12.36
C ALA A 13 1.85 -8.62 -11.50
N PHE A 14 1.48 -7.49 -10.91
CA PHE A 14 0.33 -7.38 -10.04
C PHE A 14 -0.98 -7.37 -10.86
N PRO A 15 -2.01 -8.14 -10.46
CA PRO A 15 -3.28 -8.14 -11.18
C PRO A 15 -4.07 -6.87 -10.85
N HIS A 16 -3.99 -5.89 -11.73
CA HIS A 16 -4.71 -4.63 -11.61
C HIS A 16 -6.14 -4.77 -12.13
N LYS A 17 -7.08 -4.15 -11.44
CA LYS A 17 -8.47 -4.06 -11.91
C LYS A 17 -8.55 -3.09 -13.08
N ASP A 18 -9.42 -3.41 -14.05
CA ASP A 18 -9.76 -2.50 -15.13
C ASP A 18 -10.86 -1.54 -14.66
N ASP A 19 -10.44 -0.50 -13.95
CA ASP A 19 -11.32 0.50 -13.34
C ASP A 19 -10.94 1.91 -13.80
N ILE A 20 -11.62 2.91 -13.25
CA ILE A 20 -11.40 4.32 -13.61
C ILE A 20 -9.98 4.82 -13.27
N LEU A 21 -9.25 4.12 -12.42
CA LEU A 21 -7.89 4.48 -12.01
C LEU A 21 -6.81 3.83 -12.86
N LYS A 22 -7.19 2.96 -13.80
CA LYS A 22 -6.24 2.22 -14.63
C LYS A 22 -5.26 3.11 -15.36
N ASP A 23 -5.76 4.14 -16.03
CA ASP A 23 -4.94 5.06 -16.81
C ASP A 23 -4.02 5.89 -15.92
N ILE A 24 -4.54 6.34 -14.77
CA ILE A 24 -3.76 7.08 -13.77
C ILE A 24 -2.60 6.21 -13.24
N ARG A 25 -2.86 4.95 -12.97
CA ARG A 25 -1.83 4.02 -12.50
C ARG A 25 -0.73 3.81 -13.54
N LYS A 26 -1.11 3.64 -14.81
CA LYS A 26 -0.16 3.48 -15.91
C LYS A 26 0.69 4.72 -16.11
N GLU A 27 0.07 5.88 -16.06
CA GLU A 27 0.76 7.16 -16.20
C GLU A 27 1.75 7.38 -15.06
N ALA A 28 1.36 7.08 -13.83
CA ALA A 28 2.21 7.16 -12.66
C ALA A 28 3.39 6.19 -12.75
N LEU A 29 3.16 4.98 -13.22
CA LEU A 29 4.23 4.00 -13.44
C LEU A 29 5.23 4.47 -14.48
N SER A 30 4.74 5.02 -15.60
CA SER A 30 5.61 5.56 -16.66
C SER A 30 6.47 6.69 -16.14
N PHE A 31 5.91 7.58 -15.35
CA PHE A 31 6.64 8.66 -14.71
C PHE A 31 7.74 8.12 -13.78
N PHE A 32 7.40 7.17 -12.93
CA PHE A 32 8.36 6.56 -12.01
C PHE A 32 9.47 5.79 -12.76
N ALA A 33 9.11 5.05 -13.81
CA ALA A 33 10.09 4.31 -14.61
C ALA A 33 11.08 5.25 -15.30
N GLU A 34 10.61 6.41 -15.75
CA GLU A 34 11.44 7.42 -16.41
C GLU A 34 12.29 8.21 -15.42
N LYS A 35 11.68 8.73 -14.36
CA LYS A 35 12.34 9.64 -13.42
C LYS A 35 13.05 8.93 -12.27
N GLY A 36 12.57 7.75 -11.87
CA GLY A 36 13.08 7.03 -10.72
C GLY A 36 12.74 7.70 -9.39
N PHE A 37 13.47 7.31 -8.35
CA PHE A 37 13.31 7.92 -7.03
C PHE A 37 13.78 9.37 -7.05
N PRO A 38 13.09 10.28 -6.35
CA PRO A 38 13.56 11.65 -6.23
C PRO A 38 14.89 11.71 -5.47
N HIS A 39 15.71 12.66 -5.84
CA HIS A 39 17.04 12.89 -5.25
C HIS A 39 17.19 14.35 -4.84
N LYS A 40 18.28 14.66 -4.15
CA LYS A 40 18.51 16.01 -3.60
C LYS A 40 18.61 17.13 -4.65
N LYS A 41 18.90 16.78 -5.89
CA LYS A 41 18.94 17.75 -7.00
C LYS A 41 17.54 18.16 -7.47
N VAL A 42 16.50 17.39 -7.11
CA VAL A 42 15.10 17.78 -7.33
C VAL A 42 14.73 18.80 -6.27
N GLU A 43 14.29 19.98 -6.67
CA GLU A 43 14.07 21.12 -5.75
C GLU A 43 13.18 20.78 -4.57
N ALA A 44 12.08 20.08 -4.82
CA ALA A 44 11.13 19.68 -3.76
C ALA A 44 11.73 18.71 -2.72
N TRP A 45 12.85 18.05 -3.07
CA TRP A 45 13.48 17.00 -2.24
C TRP A 45 14.87 17.35 -1.77
N LYS A 46 15.30 18.58 -1.91
CA LYS A 46 16.70 18.97 -1.62
C LYS A 46 17.14 18.72 -0.18
N TYR A 47 16.22 18.66 0.76
CA TYR A 47 16.51 18.40 2.17
C TYR A 47 16.18 16.98 2.61
N THR A 48 15.67 16.14 1.71
CA THR A 48 15.26 14.78 2.03
C THR A 48 15.94 13.78 1.11
N SER A 49 16.73 12.89 1.69
CA SER A 49 17.42 11.84 0.93
C SER A 49 16.70 10.51 1.06
N LEU A 50 16.50 9.83 -0.07
CA LEU A 50 15.97 8.47 -0.11
C LEU A 50 17.05 7.42 -0.35
N SER A 51 18.34 7.79 -0.22
CA SER A 51 19.45 6.86 -0.52
C SER A 51 19.41 5.61 0.34
N ASN A 52 19.09 5.73 1.62
CA ASN A 52 18.97 4.57 2.52
C ASN A 52 17.82 3.65 2.12
N LEU A 53 16.69 4.22 1.70
CA LEU A 53 15.56 3.45 1.20
C LEU A 53 15.96 2.66 -0.05
N GLN A 54 16.66 3.30 -0.98
CA GLN A 54 17.09 2.66 -2.22
C GLN A 54 18.15 1.58 -1.99
N ALA A 55 18.98 1.73 -0.97
CA ALA A 55 20.02 0.78 -0.62
C ALA A 55 19.48 -0.49 0.05
N THR A 56 18.26 -0.43 0.58
CA THR A 56 17.63 -1.56 1.28
C THR A 56 16.80 -2.38 0.30
N ASP A 57 16.98 -3.69 0.32
CA ASP A 57 16.22 -4.59 -0.55
C ASP A 57 14.85 -4.89 0.05
N TYR A 58 13.92 -3.96 -0.11
CA TYR A 58 12.54 -4.15 0.31
C TYR A 58 11.80 -5.05 -0.66
N SER A 59 11.12 -6.05 -0.15
CA SER A 59 10.17 -6.84 -0.92
C SER A 59 8.76 -6.34 -0.67
N LEU A 60 7.91 -6.45 -1.69
CA LEU A 60 6.49 -6.16 -1.51
C LEU A 60 5.87 -7.24 -0.65
N TRP A 61 5.13 -6.79 0.35
CA TRP A 61 4.42 -7.70 1.22
C TRP A 61 3.24 -8.34 0.45
N GLN A 62 3.05 -9.64 0.63
CA GLN A 62 1.99 -10.39 -0.04
C GLN A 62 0.93 -10.81 0.98
N PRO A 63 -0.36 -10.77 0.61
CA PRO A 63 -1.42 -11.23 1.51
C PRO A 63 -1.24 -12.65 2.02
N ILE A 64 -0.59 -13.49 1.25
CA ILE A 64 -0.29 -14.88 1.62
C ILE A 64 0.60 -14.97 2.88
N HIS A 65 1.37 -13.92 3.16
CA HIS A 65 2.20 -13.84 4.36
C HIS A 65 1.41 -13.42 5.59
N ASN A 66 0.16 -13.01 5.39
CA ASN A 66 -0.69 -12.50 6.45
C ASN A 66 -1.51 -13.60 7.10
N LYS A 67 -0.84 -14.59 7.64
CA LYS A 67 -1.48 -15.43 8.65
C LYS A 67 -1.36 -14.64 9.93
N THR A 68 -2.45 -13.97 10.27
CA THR A 68 -2.51 -13.01 11.35
C THR A 68 -1.93 -13.54 12.63
N THR A 69 -0.86 -12.93 13.04
CA THR A 69 -0.31 -13.06 14.38
C THR A 69 -0.92 -12.03 15.32
N LEU A 70 -1.79 -11.15 14.81
CA LEU A 70 -2.41 -10.13 15.63
C LEU A 70 -3.58 -10.71 16.41
N SER A 71 -3.41 -10.84 17.73
CA SER A 71 -4.47 -11.34 18.60
C SER A 71 -5.54 -10.28 18.82
N PRO A 72 -6.82 -10.68 19.04
CA PRO A 72 -7.87 -9.73 19.39
C PRO A 72 -7.55 -8.88 20.63
N GLU A 73 -6.77 -9.42 21.57
CA GLU A 73 -6.36 -8.71 22.78
C GLU A 73 -5.45 -7.53 22.48
N VAL A 74 -4.48 -7.72 21.59
CA VAL A 74 -3.58 -6.65 21.14
C VAL A 74 -4.35 -5.57 20.41
N LEU A 75 -5.26 -5.96 19.54
CA LEU A 75 -6.12 -5.03 18.82
C LEU A 75 -6.99 -4.21 19.78
N HIS A 76 -7.59 -4.87 20.75
CA HIS A 76 -8.47 -4.24 21.75
C HIS A 76 -7.74 -3.18 22.56
N LYS A 77 -6.46 -3.40 22.82
CA LYS A 77 -5.62 -2.45 23.57
C LYS A 77 -5.50 -1.09 22.89
N TYR A 78 -5.54 -1.05 21.57
CA TYR A 78 -5.41 0.18 20.80
C TYR A 78 -6.74 0.70 20.24
N ALA A 79 -7.83 -0.05 20.43
CA ALA A 79 -9.14 0.32 19.91
C ALA A 79 -9.74 1.50 20.70
N ILE A 80 -10.44 2.36 19.98
CA ILE A 80 -11.19 3.48 20.55
C ILE A 80 -12.66 3.04 20.66
N ALA A 81 -13.26 3.20 21.84
CA ALA A 81 -14.65 2.83 22.08
C ALA A 81 -15.62 3.71 21.26
N ASP A 82 -16.76 3.14 20.89
CA ASP A 82 -17.85 3.81 20.18
C ASP A 82 -17.47 4.38 18.82
N CYS A 83 -16.54 3.73 18.13
CA CYS A 83 -16.10 4.12 16.80
C CYS A 83 -16.16 2.94 15.84
N TYR A 84 -16.40 3.23 14.56
CA TYR A 84 -16.14 2.26 13.53
C TYR A 84 -14.63 2.09 13.38
N GLN A 85 -14.21 0.86 13.12
CA GLN A 85 -12.81 0.53 13.10
C GLN A 85 -12.46 -0.16 11.79
N LEU A 86 -11.43 0.35 11.12
CA LEU A 86 -10.81 -0.27 9.96
C LEU A 86 -9.43 -0.76 10.38
N VAL A 87 -9.17 -2.02 10.15
CA VAL A 87 -7.89 -2.64 10.53
C VAL A 87 -7.09 -3.01 9.29
N PHE A 88 -5.86 -2.54 9.26
CA PHE A 88 -4.88 -2.90 8.23
C PHE A 88 -3.72 -3.62 8.91
N VAL A 89 -3.33 -4.73 8.35
CA VAL A 89 -2.15 -5.47 8.84
C VAL A 89 -1.11 -5.45 7.73
N ASN A 90 0.04 -4.87 8.02
CA ASN A 90 1.12 -4.68 7.05
C ASN A 90 0.65 -4.00 5.75
N GLY A 91 -0.24 -3.03 5.87
CA GLY A 91 -0.78 -2.28 4.74
C GLY A 91 -1.96 -2.92 4.02
N TYR A 92 -2.38 -4.12 4.42
CA TYR A 92 -3.53 -4.81 3.83
C TYR A 92 -4.75 -4.74 4.72
N TYR A 93 -5.88 -4.41 4.12
CA TYR A 93 -7.16 -4.35 4.82
C TYR A 93 -7.57 -5.72 5.33
N CYS A 94 -7.96 -5.78 6.59
CA CYS A 94 -8.36 -7.01 7.28
C CYS A 94 -9.85 -6.92 7.66
N PRO A 95 -10.78 -7.45 6.82
CA PRO A 95 -12.21 -7.36 7.10
C PRO A 95 -12.64 -8.09 8.37
N GLU A 96 -11.96 -9.18 8.69
CA GLU A 96 -12.31 -10.01 9.86
C GLU A 96 -12.11 -9.26 11.18
N MET A 97 -11.19 -8.30 11.21
CA MET A 97 -10.89 -7.50 12.38
C MET A 97 -11.55 -6.13 12.36
N SER A 98 -12.16 -5.78 11.24
CA SER A 98 -12.81 -4.49 11.04
C SER A 98 -14.29 -4.56 11.40
N SER A 99 -14.91 -3.40 11.63
CA SER A 99 -16.35 -3.32 11.91
C SER A 99 -17.17 -3.78 10.70
N LYS A 100 -18.10 -4.71 10.90
CA LYS A 100 -18.89 -5.31 9.82
C LYS A 100 -19.74 -4.29 9.06
N GLU A 101 -20.29 -3.33 9.76
CA GLU A 101 -21.14 -2.29 9.18
C GLU A 101 -20.39 -1.45 8.15
N ILE A 102 -19.13 -1.16 8.44
CA ILE A 102 -18.26 -0.40 7.54
C ILE A 102 -17.83 -1.23 6.34
N VAL A 103 -17.59 -2.51 6.53
CA VAL A 103 -17.27 -3.44 5.44
C VAL A 103 -18.38 -3.45 4.40
N ASP A 104 -19.63 -3.57 4.84
CA ASP A 104 -20.80 -3.55 3.95
C ASP A 104 -20.92 -2.24 3.19
N SER A 105 -20.69 -1.11 3.87
CA SER A 105 -20.70 0.21 3.25
C SER A 105 -19.61 0.38 2.22
N LEU A 106 -18.42 -0.11 2.48
CA LEU A 106 -17.30 -0.06 1.56
C LEU A 106 -17.53 -0.92 0.33
N ASP A 107 -18.10 -2.11 0.50
CA ASP A 107 -18.43 -2.99 -0.61
C ASP A 107 -19.45 -2.36 -1.55
N ARG A 108 -20.45 -1.69 -1.00
CA ARG A 108 -21.46 -0.97 -1.79
C ARG A 108 -20.85 0.21 -2.56
N LYS A 109 -19.92 0.94 -1.96
CA LYS A 109 -19.27 2.10 -2.58
C LYS A 109 -18.26 1.69 -3.64
N SER A 110 -17.63 0.54 -3.51
CA SER A 110 -16.66 0.06 -4.49
C SER A 110 -17.27 -0.33 -5.83
N VAL A 111 -18.60 -0.45 -5.89
CA VAL A 111 -19.33 -0.81 -7.11
C VAL A 111 -19.70 0.43 -7.95
N VAL A 112 -19.54 1.60 -7.42
CA VAL A 112 -19.87 2.86 -8.12
C VAL A 112 -18.79 3.27 -9.09
#